data_d9ef32c9a182cd6af719b48ec5d91830
#
_entry.id   d9ef32c9a182cd6af719b48ec5d91830
#
_cell.length_a   1.000
_cell.length_b   1.000
_cell.length_c   1.000
_cell.angle_alpha   90.00
_cell.angle_beta   90.00
_cell.angle_gamma   90.00
#
_symmetry.space_group_name_H-M   'P 1'
#
loop_
_entity.id
_entity.type
_entity.pdbx_description
1 polymer ?
#
loop_
_entity_poly.entity_id
_entity_poly.type
_entity_poly.pdbx_seq_one_letter_code
_entity_poly.pdbx_strand_id
1 'polypeptide(L)'
;MLYFLAEYLGFPGIFNLLRYLSFRTGGAVATALLIGLIIGPKFIGWLRVRQGKGQPIRDDGPQTHLAKRGTPTMGGLMILTALGLSVLLWMDLSSPFVWACLCVTLGFGAIGFLDDHDKVTKSSHRGIPGKVRLLLEFVIAGFASWVLVQQIGTNLYVPFFSNFSLDLGWFYVVFGAFVIVGSGNAVNLTDGLDGLATMPVIIATVAFMVIVYLAGNAIYASYLGIPHTPGSGDLAIFCGAIVGAGLAFLWFNAPPAAVFMGDTGSLALGGALGVIAVSVHHEIVLAIIGGLFVAEALSVIIQVGYYKRTGKRIFLMAPIHHHFEQKGWSEPTVVIRFWIIAFVLALAGLSTLKLR
;
A
#
# COMPACT_ATOMS: atom_id res chain seq x y z
N MET A 1 2.28 -21.23 7.23
CA MET A 1 3.06 -22.46 7.52
C MET A 1 3.00 -22.83 9.01
N LEU A 2 3.35 -21.94 9.95
CA LEU A 2 3.29 -22.24 11.39
C LEU A 2 1.89 -22.59 11.85
N TYR A 3 0.87 -21.91 11.33
CA TYR A 3 -0.53 -22.21 11.64
C TYR A 3 -0.90 -23.65 11.25
N PHE A 4 -0.58 -24.07 10.01
CA PHE A 4 -0.82 -25.45 9.57
C PHE A 4 -0.08 -26.51 10.39
N LEU A 5 1.18 -26.21 10.74
CA LEU A 5 1.96 -27.10 11.59
C LEU A 5 1.29 -27.27 12.96
N ALA A 6 0.85 -26.16 13.56
CA ALA A 6 0.16 -26.17 14.84
C ALA A 6 -1.19 -26.88 14.77
N GLU A 7 -1.94 -26.69 13.69
CA GLU A 7 -3.22 -27.36 13.44
C GLU A 7 -3.02 -28.88 13.29
N TYR A 8 -2.04 -29.29 12.47
CA TYR A 8 -1.70 -30.70 12.29
C TYR A 8 -1.30 -31.38 13.61
N LEU A 9 -0.58 -30.68 14.49
CA LEU A 9 -0.18 -31.16 15.81
C LEU A 9 -1.31 -31.07 16.85
N GLY A 10 -2.49 -30.49 16.54
CA GLY A 10 -3.59 -30.29 17.47
C GLY A 10 -3.35 -29.19 18.49
N PHE A 11 -2.50 -28.22 18.20
CA PHE A 11 -2.16 -27.05 19.04
C PHE A 11 -1.63 -27.41 20.45
N PRO A 12 -0.62 -28.28 20.60
CA PRO A 12 -0.11 -28.66 21.91
C PRO A 12 0.72 -27.54 22.54
N GLY A 13 0.60 -27.32 23.84
CA GLY A 13 1.46 -26.40 24.61
C GLY A 13 1.57 -25.00 24.04
N ILE A 14 2.78 -24.59 23.72
CA ILE A 14 3.07 -23.25 23.18
C ILE A 14 2.42 -22.99 21.81
N PHE A 15 2.20 -24.02 21.02
CA PHE A 15 1.52 -23.89 19.72
C PHE A 15 0.06 -23.44 19.84
N ASN A 16 -0.55 -23.54 21.03
CA ASN A 16 -1.89 -23.00 21.27
C ASN A 16 -1.96 -21.48 21.10
N LEU A 17 -0.85 -20.76 21.25
CA LEU A 17 -0.76 -19.32 20.99
C LEU A 17 -1.05 -18.97 19.52
N LEU A 18 -0.79 -19.89 18.59
CA LEU A 18 -1.05 -19.69 17.16
C LEU A 18 -2.54 -19.69 16.79
N ARG A 19 -3.42 -20.06 17.69
CA ARG A 19 -4.88 -19.87 17.52
C ARG A 19 -5.28 -18.39 17.60
N TYR A 20 -4.54 -17.59 18.39
CA TYR A 20 -4.90 -16.19 18.64
C TYR A 20 -4.43 -15.30 17.51
N LEU A 21 -5.37 -14.60 16.90
CA LEU A 21 -5.12 -13.66 15.80
C LEU A 21 -4.13 -12.56 16.21
N SER A 22 -4.27 -12.00 17.42
CA SER A 22 -3.37 -10.98 17.95
C SER A 22 -1.91 -11.47 18.05
N PHE A 23 -1.70 -12.72 18.47
CA PHE A 23 -0.37 -13.32 18.55
C PHE A 23 0.24 -13.48 17.14
N ARG A 24 -0.54 -14.01 16.20
CA ARG A 24 -0.08 -14.16 14.79
C ARG A 24 0.20 -12.81 14.15
N THR A 25 -0.63 -11.79 14.41
CA THR A 25 -0.42 -10.43 13.91
C THR A 25 0.86 -9.82 14.47
N GLY A 26 1.07 -9.89 15.79
CA GLY A 26 2.31 -9.43 16.42
C GLY A 26 3.56 -10.18 15.90
N GLY A 27 3.45 -11.51 15.73
CA GLY A 27 4.48 -12.33 15.15
C GLY A 27 4.79 -11.93 13.70
N ALA A 28 3.78 -11.60 12.90
CA ALA A 28 3.97 -11.13 11.53
C ALA A 28 4.68 -9.77 11.47
N VAL A 29 4.29 -8.82 12.33
CA VAL A 29 5.01 -7.53 12.46
C VAL A 29 6.47 -7.75 12.79
N ALA A 30 6.75 -8.52 13.86
CA ALA A 30 8.11 -8.76 14.33
C ALA A 30 8.97 -9.48 13.27
N THR A 31 8.41 -10.51 12.64
CA THR A 31 9.11 -11.29 11.60
C THR A 31 9.45 -10.41 10.39
N ALA A 32 8.49 -9.66 9.86
CA ALA A 32 8.73 -8.80 8.70
C ALA A 32 9.74 -7.69 9.03
N LEU A 33 9.63 -7.08 10.22
CA LEU A 33 10.58 -6.07 10.70
C LEU A 33 12.00 -6.64 10.79
N LEU A 34 12.17 -7.78 11.46
CA LEU A 34 13.48 -8.41 11.64
C LEU A 34 14.11 -8.83 10.31
N ILE A 35 13.33 -9.47 9.42
CA ILE A 35 13.82 -9.85 8.09
C ILE A 35 14.30 -8.62 7.34
N GLY A 36 13.49 -7.53 7.30
CA GLY A 36 13.86 -6.31 6.60
C GLY A 36 15.12 -5.65 7.17
N LEU A 37 15.27 -5.57 8.50
CA LEU A 37 16.46 -5.01 9.14
C LEU A 37 17.72 -5.85 8.90
N ILE A 38 17.62 -7.19 8.92
CA ILE A 38 18.76 -8.10 8.71
C ILE A 38 19.21 -8.09 7.25
N ILE A 39 18.25 -8.12 6.31
CA ILE A 39 18.55 -8.18 4.88
C ILE A 39 18.96 -6.80 4.35
N GLY A 40 18.39 -5.71 4.89
CA GLY A 40 18.52 -4.36 4.39
C GLY A 40 19.94 -3.92 4.05
N PRO A 41 20.91 -3.95 4.96
CA PRO A 41 22.27 -3.46 4.68
C PRO A 41 22.95 -4.19 3.52
N LYS A 42 22.83 -5.52 3.48
CA LYS A 42 23.39 -6.35 2.40
C LYS A 42 22.71 -6.09 1.07
N PHE A 43 21.38 -5.95 1.09
CA PHE A 43 20.58 -5.69 -0.09
C PHE A 43 20.86 -4.30 -0.69
N ILE A 44 20.94 -3.26 0.15
CA ILE A 44 21.29 -1.90 -0.28
C ILE A 44 22.70 -1.87 -0.88
N GLY A 45 23.67 -2.56 -0.25
CA GLY A 45 25.02 -2.71 -0.78
C GLY A 45 25.04 -3.38 -2.15
N TRP A 46 24.26 -4.45 -2.33
CA TRP A 46 24.13 -5.14 -3.60
C TRP A 46 23.49 -4.25 -4.69
N LEU A 47 22.44 -3.50 -4.36
CA LEU A 47 21.81 -2.55 -5.28
C LEU A 47 22.79 -1.46 -5.74
N ARG A 48 23.58 -0.89 -4.81
CA ARG A 48 24.60 0.13 -5.14
C ARG A 48 25.62 -0.38 -6.14
N VAL A 49 26.09 -1.60 -5.97
CA VAL A 49 27.05 -2.21 -6.92
C VAL A 49 26.41 -2.45 -8.29
N ARG A 50 25.17 -2.93 -8.31
CA ARG A 50 24.46 -3.27 -9.56
C ARG A 50 24.00 -2.04 -10.34
N GLN A 51 23.55 -1.00 -9.66
CA GLN A 51 23.01 0.19 -10.30
C GLN A 51 24.04 1.28 -10.58
N GLY A 52 25.20 1.25 -9.94
CA GLY A 52 26.32 2.16 -10.17
C GLY A 52 26.00 3.65 -10.03
N LYS A 53 25.19 4.19 -10.94
CA LYS A 53 24.78 5.60 -10.95
C LYS A 53 23.51 5.89 -10.12
N GLY A 54 22.86 4.86 -9.56
CA GLY A 54 21.58 5.00 -8.86
C GLY A 54 20.40 5.32 -9.79
N GLN A 55 19.31 5.82 -9.22
CA GLN A 55 18.13 6.20 -9.98
C GLN A 55 18.40 7.46 -10.85
N PRO A 56 17.98 7.48 -12.13
CA PRO A 56 18.03 8.69 -12.94
C PRO A 56 17.16 9.79 -12.31
N ILE A 57 17.76 10.96 -12.04
CA ILE A 57 17.06 12.12 -11.49
C ILE A 57 16.67 13.05 -12.62
N ARG A 58 15.42 13.54 -12.61
CA ARG A 58 14.92 14.48 -13.62
C ARG A 58 15.61 15.84 -13.50
N ASP A 59 16.04 16.42 -14.61
CA ASP A 59 16.69 17.72 -14.63
C ASP A 59 15.71 18.89 -14.40
N ASP A 60 14.40 18.66 -14.61
CA ASP A 60 13.32 19.63 -14.39
C ASP A 60 12.74 19.61 -12.98
N GLY A 61 13.28 18.77 -12.08
CA GLY A 61 12.90 18.65 -10.68
C GLY A 61 13.55 19.69 -9.75
N PRO A 62 13.18 19.70 -8.44
CA PRO A 62 13.84 20.54 -7.45
C PRO A 62 15.35 20.29 -7.40
N GLN A 63 16.15 21.37 -7.30
CA GLN A 63 17.63 21.25 -7.27
C GLN A 63 18.15 20.45 -6.07
N THR A 64 17.40 20.41 -4.97
CA THR A 64 17.71 19.61 -3.79
C THR A 64 17.83 18.13 -4.10
N HIS A 65 17.12 17.63 -5.11
CA HIS A 65 17.16 16.24 -5.53
C HIS A 65 18.49 15.84 -6.20
N LEU A 66 19.25 16.80 -6.72
CA LEU A 66 20.55 16.52 -7.33
C LEU A 66 21.57 15.97 -6.34
N ALA A 67 21.45 16.33 -5.05
CA ALA A 67 22.28 15.79 -3.97
C ALA A 67 22.06 14.28 -3.71
N LYS A 68 20.92 13.73 -4.19
CA LYS A 68 20.54 12.32 -4.02
C LYS A 68 21.05 11.39 -5.14
N ARG A 69 21.87 11.93 -6.05
CA ARG A 69 22.50 11.11 -7.12
C ARG A 69 23.32 9.98 -6.51
N GLY A 70 23.11 8.76 -7.01
CA GLY A 70 23.79 7.56 -6.51
C GLY A 70 23.01 6.77 -5.47
N THR A 71 21.87 7.27 -4.98
CA THR A 71 20.97 6.49 -4.13
C THR A 71 20.28 5.41 -4.98
N PRO A 72 20.40 4.11 -4.60
CA PRO A 72 19.77 3.04 -5.35
C PRO A 72 18.25 3.06 -5.20
N THR A 73 17.55 2.59 -6.23
CA THR A 73 16.10 2.35 -6.23
C THR A 73 15.79 0.86 -6.11
N MET A 74 14.52 0.46 -6.21
CA MET A 74 14.02 -0.92 -6.06
C MET A 74 14.07 -1.45 -4.61
N GLY A 75 14.08 -0.56 -3.62
CA GLY A 75 13.95 -0.94 -2.21
C GLY A 75 12.65 -1.69 -1.89
N GLY A 76 11.64 -1.54 -2.76
CA GLY A 76 10.41 -2.32 -2.71
C GLY A 76 10.61 -3.84 -2.69
N LEU A 77 11.68 -4.36 -3.30
CA LEU A 77 12.01 -5.80 -3.22
C LEU A 77 12.29 -6.24 -1.79
N MET A 78 12.93 -5.40 -0.98
CA MET A 78 13.15 -5.69 0.44
C MET A 78 11.82 -5.78 1.19
N ILE A 79 10.91 -4.84 0.91
CA ILE A 79 9.56 -4.82 1.49
C ILE A 79 8.82 -6.11 1.11
N LEU A 80 8.76 -6.43 -0.18
CA LEU A 80 8.05 -7.60 -0.70
C LEU A 80 8.61 -8.92 -0.16
N THR A 81 9.93 -9.03 -0.02
CA THR A 81 10.57 -10.22 0.56
C THR A 81 10.20 -10.38 2.03
N ALA A 82 10.30 -9.32 2.83
CA ALA A 82 9.97 -9.37 4.25
C ALA A 82 8.48 -9.66 4.48
N LEU A 83 7.61 -8.98 3.72
CA LEU A 83 6.16 -9.17 3.75
C LEU A 83 5.78 -10.60 3.34
N GLY A 84 6.25 -11.04 2.16
CA GLY A 84 5.89 -12.34 1.62
C GLY A 84 6.30 -13.49 2.53
N LEU A 85 7.53 -13.49 3.05
CA LEU A 85 8.00 -14.50 4.00
C LEU A 85 7.20 -14.48 5.29
N SER A 86 6.88 -13.30 5.81
CA SER A 86 6.06 -13.17 7.03
C SER A 86 4.65 -13.69 6.81
N VAL A 87 3.99 -13.33 5.72
CA VAL A 87 2.63 -13.81 5.37
C VAL A 87 2.62 -15.33 5.24
N LEU A 88 3.55 -15.91 4.48
CA LEU A 88 3.64 -17.36 4.31
C LEU A 88 3.87 -18.10 5.63
N LEU A 89 4.55 -17.49 6.57
CA LEU A 89 4.82 -18.08 7.87
C LEU A 89 3.60 -18.07 8.80
N TRP A 90 2.89 -16.93 8.90
CA TRP A 90 1.91 -16.68 9.94
C TRP A 90 0.45 -16.80 9.49
N MET A 91 0.13 -16.60 8.20
CA MET A 91 -1.25 -16.67 7.74
C MET A 91 -1.75 -18.09 7.49
N ASP A 92 -3.06 -18.22 7.55
CA ASP A 92 -3.76 -19.39 7.05
C ASP A 92 -3.83 -19.33 5.52
N LEU A 93 -3.06 -20.19 4.87
CA LEU A 93 -2.96 -20.23 3.40
C LEU A 93 -4.17 -20.91 2.71
N SER A 94 -5.14 -21.41 3.47
CA SER A 94 -6.40 -21.92 2.91
C SER A 94 -7.37 -20.80 2.54
N SER A 95 -7.19 -19.60 3.11
CA SER A 95 -8.06 -18.45 2.91
C SER A 95 -7.89 -17.82 1.52
N PRO A 96 -8.98 -17.63 0.74
CA PRO A 96 -8.92 -16.93 -0.56
C PRO A 96 -8.45 -15.47 -0.44
N PHE A 97 -8.73 -14.82 0.70
CA PHE A 97 -8.29 -13.44 0.97
C PHE A 97 -6.77 -13.28 0.92
N VAL A 98 -6.02 -14.28 1.44
CA VAL A 98 -4.56 -14.27 1.42
C VAL A 98 -4.03 -14.25 0.00
N TRP A 99 -4.57 -15.12 -0.85
CA TRP A 99 -4.13 -15.24 -2.23
C TRP A 99 -4.51 -14.04 -3.08
N ALA A 100 -5.70 -13.44 -2.86
CA ALA A 100 -6.08 -12.19 -3.52
C ALA A 100 -5.11 -11.05 -3.14
N CYS A 101 -4.79 -10.90 -1.84
CA CYS A 101 -3.85 -9.89 -1.37
C CYS A 101 -2.43 -10.13 -1.88
N LEU A 102 -1.93 -11.37 -1.83
CA LEU A 102 -0.60 -11.71 -2.36
C LEU A 102 -0.53 -11.53 -3.88
N CYS A 103 -1.56 -11.94 -4.62
CA CYS A 103 -1.62 -11.78 -6.06
C CYS A 103 -1.49 -10.31 -6.48
N VAL A 104 -2.26 -9.42 -5.86
CA VAL A 104 -2.17 -7.97 -6.14
C VAL A 104 -0.82 -7.42 -5.72
N THR A 105 -0.39 -7.70 -4.49
CA THR A 105 0.84 -7.11 -3.94
C THR A 105 2.08 -7.54 -4.71
N LEU A 106 2.22 -8.84 -4.97
CA LEU A 106 3.36 -9.38 -5.72
C LEU A 106 3.24 -9.07 -7.21
N GLY A 107 2.04 -9.10 -7.77
CA GLY A 107 1.80 -8.76 -9.18
C GLY A 107 2.10 -7.30 -9.49
N PHE A 108 1.61 -6.37 -8.67
CA PHE A 108 1.93 -4.94 -8.82
C PHE A 108 3.41 -4.68 -8.54
N GLY A 109 3.98 -5.38 -7.55
CA GLY A 109 5.41 -5.34 -7.29
C GLY A 109 6.25 -5.83 -8.48
N ALA A 110 5.82 -6.88 -9.16
CA ALA A 110 6.50 -7.38 -10.37
C ALA A 110 6.40 -6.37 -11.53
N ILE A 111 5.24 -5.74 -11.74
CA ILE A 111 5.08 -4.68 -12.75
C ILE A 111 6.03 -3.51 -12.42
N GLY A 112 6.04 -3.06 -11.16
CA GLY A 112 6.93 -1.98 -10.72
C GLY A 112 8.41 -2.36 -10.84
N PHE A 113 8.76 -3.61 -10.53
CA PHE A 113 10.12 -4.11 -10.71
C PHE A 113 10.58 -4.06 -12.17
N LEU A 114 9.74 -4.49 -13.09
CA LEU A 114 10.05 -4.42 -14.51
C LEU A 114 10.21 -2.96 -14.99
N ASP A 115 9.39 -2.04 -14.48
CA ASP A 115 9.47 -0.62 -14.80
C ASP A 115 10.76 0.01 -14.25
N ASP A 116 11.07 -0.23 -12.98
CA ASP A 116 12.31 0.24 -12.34
C ASP A 116 13.56 -0.34 -13.01
N HIS A 117 13.54 -1.64 -13.34
CA HIS A 117 14.64 -2.31 -14.02
C HIS A 117 14.91 -1.72 -15.39
N ASP A 118 13.85 -1.43 -16.14
CA ASP A 118 13.97 -0.81 -17.49
C ASP A 118 14.55 0.60 -17.40
N LYS A 119 14.11 1.41 -16.42
CA LYS A 119 14.64 2.76 -16.15
C LYS A 119 16.13 2.74 -15.79
N VAL A 120 16.54 1.83 -14.92
CA VAL A 120 17.95 1.70 -14.47
C VAL A 120 18.83 1.20 -15.62
N THR A 121 18.41 0.15 -16.33
CA THR A 121 19.20 -0.47 -17.40
C THR A 121 19.40 0.48 -18.58
N LYS A 122 18.35 1.23 -18.96
CA LYS A 122 18.41 2.21 -20.06
C LYS A 122 18.94 3.57 -19.62
N SER A 123 19.23 3.77 -18.34
CA SER A 123 19.58 5.08 -17.76
C SER A 123 18.62 6.19 -18.23
N SER A 124 17.33 5.89 -18.29
CA SER A 124 16.28 6.73 -18.84
C SER A 124 15.09 6.81 -17.89
N HIS A 125 14.38 7.94 -17.88
CA HIS A 125 13.13 8.09 -17.15
C HIS A 125 11.96 7.32 -17.77
N ARG A 126 12.13 6.78 -18.99
CA ARG A 126 11.09 6.02 -19.69
C ARG A 126 11.20 4.55 -19.31
N GLY A 127 10.28 4.09 -18.47
CA GLY A 127 10.05 2.68 -18.18
C GLY A 127 9.08 2.02 -19.16
N ILE A 128 8.27 1.09 -18.67
CA ILE A 128 7.22 0.43 -19.44
C ILE A 128 6.19 1.46 -19.93
N PRO A 129 5.65 1.32 -21.17
CA PRO A 129 4.59 2.19 -21.66
C PRO A 129 3.40 2.21 -20.68
N GLY A 130 2.98 3.39 -20.22
CA GLY A 130 1.96 3.53 -19.17
C GLY A 130 0.64 2.81 -19.47
N LYS A 131 0.24 2.69 -20.76
CA LYS A 131 -0.95 1.94 -21.17
C LYS A 131 -0.81 0.44 -20.90
N VAL A 132 0.39 -0.13 -21.13
CA VAL A 132 0.67 -1.55 -20.88
C VAL A 132 0.70 -1.80 -19.37
N ARG A 133 1.35 -0.91 -18.62
CA ARG A 133 1.38 -0.98 -17.15
C ARG A 133 -0.03 -0.99 -16.57
N LEU A 134 -0.87 -0.01 -16.93
CA LEU A 134 -2.25 0.05 -16.48
C LEU A 134 -3.07 -1.17 -16.89
N LEU A 135 -2.92 -1.68 -18.11
CA LEU A 135 -3.62 -2.88 -18.55
C LEU A 135 -3.28 -4.09 -17.65
N LEU A 136 -1.99 -4.31 -17.37
CA LEU A 136 -1.55 -5.40 -16.51
C LEU A 136 -2.06 -5.24 -15.07
N GLU A 137 -2.03 -4.01 -14.53
CA GLU A 137 -2.59 -3.70 -13.22
C GLU A 137 -4.11 -4.03 -13.17
N PHE A 138 -4.87 -3.61 -14.19
CA PHE A 138 -6.32 -3.91 -14.28
C PHE A 138 -6.61 -5.40 -14.43
N VAL A 139 -5.80 -6.16 -15.16
CA VAL A 139 -5.96 -7.62 -15.28
C VAL A 139 -5.77 -8.29 -13.92
N ILE A 140 -4.71 -7.95 -13.19
CA ILE A 140 -4.42 -8.53 -11.87
C ILE A 140 -5.50 -8.10 -10.86
N ALA A 141 -5.84 -6.83 -10.81
CA ALA A 141 -6.85 -6.29 -9.90
C ALA A 141 -8.25 -6.82 -10.20
N GLY A 142 -8.61 -6.97 -11.48
CA GLY A 142 -9.87 -7.56 -11.92
C GLY A 142 -10.00 -9.02 -11.50
N PHE A 143 -8.93 -9.80 -11.68
CA PHE A 143 -8.90 -11.20 -11.22
C PHE A 143 -9.03 -11.29 -9.70
N ALA A 144 -8.29 -10.48 -8.94
CA ALA A 144 -8.39 -10.46 -7.48
C ALA A 144 -9.80 -10.04 -7.01
N SER A 145 -10.38 -9.00 -7.62
CA SER A 145 -11.74 -8.55 -7.31
C SER A 145 -12.78 -9.64 -7.65
N TRP A 146 -12.60 -10.36 -8.75
CA TRP A 146 -13.47 -11.47 -9.11
C TRP A 146 -13.43 -12.61 -8.08
N VAL A 147 -12.23 -12.96 -7.58
CA VAL A 147 -12.08 -13.97 -6.51
C VAL A 147 -12.74 -13.47 -5.22
N LEU A 148 -12.55 -12.21 -4.87
CA LEU A 148 -13.12 -11.62 -3.65
C LEU A 148 -14.64 -11.59 -3.68
N VAL A 149 -15.26 -11.21 -4.81
CA VAL A 149 -16.72 -11.17 -4.96
C VAL A 149 -17.38 -12.50 -4.63
N GLN A 150 -16.72 -13.62 -4.89
CA GLN A 150 -17.24 -14.96 -4.52
C GLN A 150 -17.32 -15.16 -2.99
N GLN A 151 -16.58 -14.37 -2.21
CA GLN A 151 -16.53 -14.46 -0.75
C GLN A 151 -17.39 -13.40 -0.07
N ILE A 152 -17.42 -12.18 -0.64
CA ILE A 152 -18.00 -11.01 0.02
C ILE A 152 -19.31 -10.53 -0.61
N GLY A 153 -19.62 -10.96 -1.84
CA GLY A 153 -20.76 -10.44 -2.62
C GLY A 153 -20.44 -9.13 -3.35
N THR A 154 -21.48 -8.44 -3.81
CA THR A 154 -21.39 -7.32 -4.77
C THR A 154 -21.93 -5.99 -4.24
N ASN A 155 -22.14 -5.89 -2.91
CA ASN A 155 -22.70 -4.70 -2.29
C ASN A 155 -21.63 -3.64 -2.01
N LEU A 156 -21.87 -2.41 -2.46
CA LEU A 156 -21.11 -1.23 -2.06
C LEU A 156 -21.79 -0.59 -0.86
N TYR A 157 -21.04 -0.38 0.21
CA TYR A 157 -21.53 0.29 1.41
C TYR A 157 -21.00 1.73 1.49
N VAL A 158 -21.91 2.66 1.75
CA VAL A 158 -21.57 4.08 1.88
C VAL A 158 -21.44 4.43 3.37
N PRO A 159 -20.27 4.93 3.83
CA PRO A 159 -20.11 5.39 5.22
C PRO A 159 -21.13 6.50 5.52
N PHE A 160 -21.49 6.66 6.79
CA PHE A 160 -22.48 7.61 7.31
C PHE A 160 -23.95 7.27 7.07
N PHE A 161 -24.29 6.32 6.19
CA PHE A 161 -25.65 5.92 5.92
C PHE A 161 -25.88 4.48 6.41
N SER A 162 -26.50 4.34 7.61
CA SER A 162 -26.90 3.03 8.12
C SER A 162 -27.92 2.39 7.17
N ASN A 163 -27.77 1.11 6.91
CA ASN A 163 -28.66 0.31 6.06
C ASN A 163 -28.70 0.73 4.57
N PHE A 164 -27.81 1.61 4.10
CA PHE A 164 -27.72 1.91 2.68
C PHE A 164 -26.59 1.09 2.05
N SER A 165 -26.97 0.15 1.20
CA SER A 165 -26.02 -0.58 0.36
C SER A 165 -26.57 -0.59 -1.08
N LEU A 166 -25.66 -0.44 -2.03
CA LEU A 166 -25.96 -0.49 -3.45
C LEU A 166 -25.39 -1.80 -4.02
N ASP A 167 -26.26 -2.69 -4.48
CA ASP A 167 -25.80 -3.88 -5.18
C ASP A 167 -25.35 -3.50 -6.59
N LEU A 168 -24.06 -3.60 -6.85
CA LEU A 168 -23.45 -3.30 -8.15
C LEU A 168 -23.44 -4.52 -9.09
N GLY A 169 -23.81 -5.70 -8.60
CA GLY A 169 -23.72 -6.92 -9.38
C GLY A 169 -22.32 -7.11 -10.00
N TRP A 170 -22.24 -7.53 -11.26
CA TRP A 170 -20.99 -7.71 -11.98
C TRP A 170 -20.11 -6.47 -12.08
N PHE A 171 -20.70 -5.28 -12.00
CA PHE A 171 -19.95 -4.03 -12.04
C PHE A 171 -19.03 -3.86 -10.82
N TYR A 172 -19.33 -4.55 -9.71
CA TYR A 172 -18.46 -4.51 -8.53
C TYR A 172 -17.03 -4.99 -8.82
N VAL A 173 -16.85 -5.99 -9.71
CA VAL A 173 -15.51 -6.45 -10.12
C VAL A 173 -14.72 -5.32 -10.78
N VAL A 174 -15.37 -4.57 -11.67
CA VAL A 174 -14.75 -3.42 -12.35
C VAL A 174 -14.46 -2.31 -11.36
N PHE A 175 -15.41 -2.01 -10.47
CA PHE A 175 -15.24 -1.01 -9.42
C PHE A 175 -14.10 -1.36 -8.47
N GLY A 176 -14.04 -2.62 -7.97
CA GLY A 176 -12.96 -3.09 -7.11
C GLY A 176 -11.59 -3.02 -7.81
N ALA A 177 -11.53 -3.37 -9.10
CA ALA A 177 -10.31 -3.21 -9.89
C ALA A 177 -9.88 -1.73 -9.98
N PHE A 178 -10.83 -0.81 -10.18
CA PHE A 178 -10.57 0.63 -10.17
C PHE A 178 -10.01 1.12 -8.82
N VAL A 179 -10.58 0.65 -7.71
CA VAL A 179 -10.10 1.00 -6.37
C VAL A 179 -8.66 0.50 -6.16
N ILE A 180 -8.38 -0.74 -6.53
CA ILE A 180 -7.05 -1.34 -6.37
C ILE A 180 -6.00 -0.62 -7.23
N VAL A 181 -6.29 -0.43 -8.52
CA VAL A 181 -5.38 0.26 -9.46
C VAL A 181 -5.21 1.73 -9.08
N GLY A 182 -6.31 2.40 -8.71
CA GLY A 182 -6.30 3.77 -8.24
C GLY A 182 -5.43 3.96 -7.00
N SER A 183 -5.57 3.09 -6.02
CA SER A 183 -4.76 3.10 -4.80
C SER A 183 -3.28 2.84 -5.11
N GLY A 184 -2.96 1.85 -5.96
CA GLY A 184 -1.60 1.55 -6.40
C GLY A 184 -0.91 2.78 -7.00
N ASN A 185 -1.56 3.40 -7.97
CA ASN A 185 -1.00 4.57 -8.66
C ASN A 185 -0.99 5.84 -7.79
N ALA A 186 -1.94 6.02 -6.87
CA ALA A 186 -1.96 7.16 -5.95
C ALA A 186 -0.78 7.11 -4.94
N VAL A 187 -0.49 5.93 -4.39
CA VAL A 187 0.70 5.73 -3.53
C VAL A 187 1.99 5.93 -4.34
N ASN A 188 2.04 5.44 -5.58
CA ASN A 188 3.19 5.63 -6.46
C ASN A 188 3.46 7.11 -6.77
N LEU A 189 2.42 7.91 -7.02
CA LEU A 189 2.55 9.36 -7.21
C LEU A 189 3.01 10.09 -5.94
N THR A 190 2.74 9.54 -4.77
CA THR A 190 3.13 10.13 -3.47
C THR A 190 4.60 9.83 -3.13
N ASP A 191 5.21 8.79 -3.73
CA ASP A 191 6.59 8.37 -3.45
C ASP A 191 7.63 9.27 -4.13
N GLY A 192 7.54 10.58 -3.88
CA GLY A 192 8.43 11.60 -4.46
C GLY A 192 9.51 12.13 -3.51
N LEU A 193 9.36 11.94 -2.20
CA LEU A 193 10.29 12.40 -1.16
C LEU A 193 10.63 11.27 -0.20
N ASP A 194 11.81 11.35 0.43
CA ASP A 194 12.32 10.35 1.37
C ASP A 194 11.34 10.10 2.51
N GLY A 195 10.81 8.86 2.63
CA GLY A 195 9.86 8.47 3.65
C GLY A 195 8.43 8.99 3.50
N LEU A 196 8.15 9.83 2.49
CA LEU A 196 6.84 10.48 2.33
C LEU A 196 5.71 9.46 2.15
N ALA A 197 5.85 8.47 1.26
CA ALA A 197 4.82 7.47 1.03
C ALA A 197 4.79 6.39 2.11
N THR A 198 5.97 6.01 2.64
CA THR A 198 6.12 4.85 3.53
C THR A 198 5.29 4.99 4.81
N MET A 199 5.41 6.10 5.52
CA MET A 199 4.69 6.29 6.80
C MET A 199 3.18 6.43 6.63
N PRO A 200 2.63 7.19 5.67
CA PRO A 200 1.19 7.20 5.39
C PRO A 200 0.63 5.82 5.01
N VAL A 201 1.37 4.98 4.29
CA VAL A 201 0.97 3.59 4.03
C VAL A 201 0.90 2.80 5.34
N ILE A 202 1.89 2.93 6.23
CA ILE A 202 1.88 2.27 7.55
C ILE A 202 0.66 2.74 8.35
N ILE A 203 0.39 4.04 8.41
CA ILE A 203 -0.74 4.62 9.14
C ILE A 203 -2.07 4.09 8.58
N ALA A 204 -2.25 4.11 7.27
CA ALA A 204 -3.45 3.57 6.61
C ALA A 204 -3.61 2.08 6.87
N THR A 205 -2.51 1.31 6.82
CA THR A 205 -2.53 -0.13 7.10
C THR A 205 -2.90 -0.43 8.54
N VAL A 206 -2.43 0.35 9.52
CA VAL A 206 -2.83 0.18 10.93
C VAL A 206 -4.32 0.45 11.10
N ALA A 207 -4.87 1.49 10.44
CA ALA A 207 -6.31 1.75 10.45
C ALA A 207 -7.09 0.57 9.85
N PHE A 208 -6.65 0.05 8.70
CA PHE A 208 -7.27 -1.11 8.07
C PHE A 208 -7.09 -2.40 8.88
N MET A 209 -6.00 -2.57 9.62
CA MET A 209 -5.81 -3.69 10.55
C MET A 209 -6.94 -3.73 11.59
N VAL A 210 -7.35 -2.58 12.11
CA VAL A 210 -8.50 -2.48 13.02
C VAL A 210 -9.80 -2.80 12.28
N ILE A 211 -10.01 -2.24 11.07
CA ILE A 211 -11.24 -2.45 10.29
C ILE A 211 -11.43 -3.93 9.94
N VAL A 212 -10.41 -4.60 9.42
CA VAL A 212 -10.52 -6.03 9.03
C VAL A 212 -10.78 -6.93 10.23
N TYR A 213 -10.18 -6.62 11.39
CA TYR A 213 -10.45 -7.33 12.63
C TYR A 213 -11.91 -7.18 13.07
N LEU A 214 -12.44 -5.96 13.03
CA LEU A 214 -13.82 -5.66 13.42
C LEU A 214 -14.83 -6.24 12.42
N ALA A 215 -14.57 -6.12 11.11
CA ALA A 215 -15.42 -6.67 10.06
C ALA A 215 -15.44 -8.21 10.05
N GLY A 216 -14.32 -8.84 10.42
CA GLY A 216 -14.23 -10.30 10.55
C GLY A 216 -14.94 -10.90 11.77
N ASN A 217 -15.32 -10.08 12.75
CA ASN A 217 -15.96 -10.52 13.97
C ASN A 217 -17.46 -10.18 13.97
N ALA A 218 -18.33 -11.20 14.00
CA ALA A 218 -19.78 -11.02 13.92
C ALA A 218 -20.34 -10.12 15.02
N ILE A 219 -19.83 -10.19 16.24
CA ILE A 219 -20.31 -9.40 17.39
C ILE A 219 -19.95 -7.92 17.16
N TYR A 220 -18.70 -7.63 16.84
CA TYR A 220 -18.24 -6.25 16.61
C TYR A 220 -18.86 -5.65 15.36
N ALA A 221 -18.95 -6.41 14.27
CA ALA A 221 -19.56 -5.95 13.03
C ALA A 221 -21.04 -5.58 13.28
N SER A 222 -21.80 -6.43 13.97
CA SER A 222 -23.20 -6.15 14.34
C SER A 222 -23.32 -4.93 15.26
N TYR A 223 -22.47 -4.80 16.29
CA TYR A 223 -22.48 -3.66 17.21
C TYR A 223 -22.19 -2.33 16.51
N LEU A 224 -21.26 -2.34 15.55
CA LEU A 224 -20.88 -1.15 14.79
C LEU A 224 -21.80 -0.86 13.61
N GLY A 225 -22.63 -1.82 13.19
CA GLY A 225 -23.47 -1.71 11.99
C GLY A 225 -22.64 -1.75 10.70
N ILE A 226 -21.44 -2.36 10.69
CA ILE A 226 -20.60 -2.51 9.52
C ILE A 226 -20.83 -3.87 8.85
N PRO A 227 -20.46 -4.03 7.55
CA PRO A 227 -20.56 -5.32 6.88
C PRO A 227 -19.74 -6.38 7.60
N HIS A 228 -20.39 -7.50 7.95
CA HIS A 228 -19.68 -8.67 8.47
C HIS A 228 -19.10 -9.47 7.32
N THR A 229 -17.78 -9.64 7.30
CA THR A 229 -17.06 -10.42 6.31
C THR A 229 -16.35 -11.58 6.98
N PRO A 230 -16.93 -12.79 7.01
CA PRO A 230 -16.34 -13.94 7.65
C PRO A 230 -14.96 -14.26 7.08
N GLY A 231 -13.98 -14.53 7.95
CA GLY A 231 -12.61 -14.85 7.55
C GLY A 231 -11.71 -13.65 7.22
N SER A 232 -12.26 -12.45 7.05
CA SER A 232 -11.46 -11.25 6.78
C SER A 232 -10.57 -10.83 7.96
N GLY A 233 -10.90 -11.27 9.17
CA GLY A 233 -10.09 -10.97 10.38
C GLY A 233 -8.63 -11.40 10.23
N ASP A 234 -8.34 -12.48 9.52
CA ASP A 234 -6.98 -12.94 9.26
C ASP A 234 -6.14 -11.96 8.42
N LEU A 235 -6.78 -11.05 7.67
CA LEU A 235 -6.08 -9.95 7.00
C LEU A 235 -5.37 -9.01 7.97
N ALA A 236 -5.70 -9.01 9.27
CA ALA A 236 -4.92 -8.28 10.27
C ALA A 236 -3.46 -8.76 10.32
N ILE A 237 -3.20 -10.04 10.05
CA ILE A 237 -1.85 -10.60 9.96
C ILE A 237 -1.12 -10.06 8.73
N PHE A 238 -1.83 -9.97 7.59
CA PHE A 238 -1.30 -9.36 6.36
C PHE A 238 -0.95 -7.89 6.57
N CYS A 239 -1.87 -7.13 7.20
CA CYS A 239 -1.61 -5.75 7.62
C CYS A 239 -0.39 -5.66 8.54
N GLY A 240 -0.27 -6.58 9.51
CA GLY A 240 0.89 -6.66 10.39
C GLY A 240 2.20 -6.86 9.64
N ALA A 241 2.20 -7.74 8.64
CA ALA A 241 3.37 -7.95 7.78
C ALA A 241 3.74 -6.69 6.97
N ILE A 242 2.75 -5.95 6.44
CA ILE A 242 2.99 -4.65 5.77
C ILE A 242 3.60 -3.65 6.75
N VAL A 243 3.04 -3.52 7.95
CA VAL A 243 3.56 -2.60 8.98
C VAL A 243 5.01 -2.94 9.34
N GLY A 244 5.32 -4.21 9.61
CA GLY A 244 6.67 -4.65 9.94
C GLY A 244 7.66 -4.39 8.81
N ALA A 245 7.31 -4.76 7.57
CA ALA A 245 8.15 -4.54 6.39
C ALA A 245 8.32 -3.03 6.10
N GLY A 246 7.25 -2.25 6.24
CA GLY A 246 7.26 -0.79 6.06
C GLY A 246 8.16 -0.09 7.09
N LEU A 247 8.09 -0.48 8.36
CA LEU A 247 8.96 0.06 9.42
C LEU A 247 10.43 -0.29 9.17
N ALA A 248 10.73 -1.53 8.76
CA ALA A 248 12.08 -1.92 8.40
C ALA A 248 12.62 -1.11 7.22
N PHE A 249 11.77 -0.89 6.20
CA PHE A 249 12.13 -0.07 5.05
C PHE A 249 12.33 1.39 5.43
N LEU A 250 11.44 1.97 6.24
CA LEU A 250 11.53 3.36 6.71
C LEU A 250 12.84 3.63 7.47
N TRP A 251 13.39 2.64 8.18
CA TRP A 251 14.69 2.74 8.83
C TRP A 251 15.81 3.15 7.87
N PHE A 252 15.73 2.72 6.61
CA PHE A 252 16.71 3.03 5.57
C PHE A 252 16.25 4.12 4.61
N ASN A 253 14.95 4.42 4.57
CA ASN A 253 14.34 5.38 3.65
C ASN A 253 14.04 6.75 4.29
N ALA A 254 14.20 6.87 5.64
CA ALA A 254 14.10 8.15 6.33
C ALA A 254 15.18 9.13 5.82
N PRO A 255 14.88 10.46 5.74
CA PRO A 255 15.82 11.45 5.24
C PRO A 255 17.12 11.52 6.05
N PRO A 256 18.32 11.47 5.43
CA PRO A 256 18.56 11.24 4.00
C PRO A 256 18.48 9.75 3.64
N ALA A 257 17.72 9.41 2.61
CA ALA A 257 17.45 8.02 2.24
C ALA A 257 18.69 7.27 1.77
N ALA A 258 18.92 6.07 2.32
CA ALA A 258 19.94 5.15 1.86
C ALA A 258 19.48 4.30 0.63
N VAL A 259 18.18 4.23 0.39
CA VAL A 259 17.53 3.51 -0.72
C VAL A 259 16.15 4.11 -0.99
N PHE A 260 15.78 4.22 -2.27
CA PHE A 260 14.43 4.60 -2.70
C PHE A 260 13.53 3.38 -2.86
N MET A 261 12.23 3.56 -2.60
CA MET A 261 11.23 2.51 -2.71
C MET A 261 11.10 2.02 -4.15
N GLY A 262 10.99 2.95 -5.08
CA GLY A 262 10.74 2.71 -6.49
C GLY A 262 9.30 2.29 -6.77
N ASP A 263 8.98 2.15 -8.06
CA ASP A 263 7.67 1.68 -8.51
C ASP A 263 7.38 0.26 -8.00
N THR A 264 8.43 -0.54 -7.79
CA THR A 264 8.37 -1.89 -7.19
C THR A 264 7.62 -1.91 -5.84
N GLY A 265 7.93 -0.97 -4.95
CA GLY A 265 7.34 -0.93 -3.61
C GLY A 265 6.05 -0.13 -3.57
N SER A 266 6.02 1.04 -4.20
CA SER A 266 4.90 1.96 -4.11
C SER A 266 3.63 1.42 -4.76
N LEU A 267 3.72 0.81 -5.96
CA LEU A 267 2.58 0.14 -6.60
C LEU A 267 2.09 -1.05 -5.77
N ALA A 268 3.02 -1.86 -5.26
CA ALA A 268 2.69 -3.03 -4.46
C ALA A 268 1.94 -2.66 -3.17
N LEU A 269 2.44 -1.69 -2.42
CA LEU A 269 1.84 -1.27 -1.16
C LEU A 269 0.50 -0.56 -1.37
N GLY A 270 0.39 0.29 -2.41
CA GLY A 270 -0.87 0.93 -2.74
C GLY A 270 -1.91 -0.08 -3.23
N GLY A 271 -1.52 -1.06 -4.06
CA GLY A 271 -2.38 -2.17 -4.48
C GLY A 271 -2.83 -3.03 -3.29
N ALA A 272 -1.92 -3.28 -2.34
CA ALA A 272 -2.23 -3.99 -1.09
C ALA A 272 -3.31 -3.27 -0.27
N LEU A 273 -3.20 -1.95 -0.08
CA LEU A 273 -4.25 -1.16 0.58
C LEU A 273 -5.59 -1.25 -0.14
N GLY A 274 -5.58 -1.15 -1.48
CA GLY A 274 -6.78 -1.26 -2.30
C GLY A 274 -7.48 -2.61 -2.15
N VAL A 275 -6.74 -3.72 -2.25
CA VAL A 275 -7.32 -5.06 -2.14
C VAL A 275 -7.81 -5.38 -0.72
N ILE A 276 -7.14 -4.86 0.32
CA ILE A 276 -7.61 -4.98 1.71
C ILE A 276 -8.96 -4.26 1.86
N ALA A 277 -9.08 -3.04 1.35
CA ALA A 277 -10.32 -2.25 1.45
C ALA A 277 -11.49 -2.93 0.72
N VAL A 278 -11.25 -3.44 -0.49
CA VAL A 278 -12.24 -4.22 -1.25
C VAL A 278 -12.65 -5.47 -0.49
N SER A 279 -11.70 -6.17 0.14
CA SER A 279 -11.98 -7.40 0.91
C SER A 279 -12.96 -7.23 2.06
N VAL A 280 -13.18 -6.01 2.54
CA VAL A 280 -14.05 -5.72 3.69
C VAL A 280 -15.14 -4.68 3.40
N HIS A 281 -15.41 -4.37 2.12
CA HIS A 281 -16.40 -3.37 1.69
C HIS A 281 -16.17 -1.96 2.28
N HIS A 282 -14.91 -1.55 2.37
CA HIS A 282 -14.52 -0.23 2.91
C HIS A 282 -13.76 0.61 1.89
N GLU A 283 -14.15 0.53 0.61
CA GLU A 283 -13.51 1.22 -0.52
C GLU A 283 -13.61 2.74 -0.37
N ILE A 284 -14.79 3.24 0.03
CA ILE A 284 -15.00 4.68 0.25
C ILE A 284 -14.24 5.15 1.51
N VAL A 285 -14.17 4.31 2.53
CA VAL A 285 -13.38 4.60 3.74
C VAL A 285 -11.88 4.65 3.40
N LEU A 286 -11.41 3.84 2.45
CA LEU A 286 -10.04 3.95 1.95
C LEU A 286 -9.77 5.34 1.36
N ALA A 287 -10.72 5.93 0.63
CA ALA A 287 -10.55 7.28 0.10
C ALA A 287 -10.43 8.35 1.21
N ILE A 288 -11.00 8.12 2.40
CA ILE A 288 -10.85 9.00 3.56
C ILE A 288 -9.50 8.72 4.25
N ILE A 289 -9.23 7.49 4.63
CA ILE A 289 -7.98 7.09 5.31
C ILE A 289 -6.77 7.43 4.43
N GLY A 290 -6.85 7.10 3.16
CA GLY A 290 -5.85 7.39 2.13
C GLY A 290 -5.99 8.77 1.48
N GLY A 291 -6.71 9.71 2.11
CA GLY A 291 -7.02 11.02 1.53
C GLY A 291 -5.81 11.84 1.14
N LEU A 292 -4.65 11.59 1.76
CA LEU A 292 -3.38 12.17 1.33
C LEU A 292 -3.02 11.68 -0.08
N PHE A 293 -3.08 10.38 -0.33
CA PHE A 293 -2.80 9.78 -1.64
C PHE A 293 -3.81 10.27 -2.69
N VAL A 294 -5.08 10.40 -2.28
CA VAL A 294 -6.13 10.96 -3.13
C VAL A 294 -5.81 12.42 -3.51
N ALA A 295 -5.39 13.25 -2.56
CA ALA A 295 -5.02 14.64 -2.81
C ALA A 295 -3.81 14.74 -3.76
N GLU A 296 -2.80 13.90 -3.58
CA GLU A 296 -1.64 13.82 -4.48
C GLU A 296 -2.06 13.46 -5.91
N ALA A 297 -2.84 12.40 -6.08
CA ALA A 297 -3.32 11.97 -7.39
C ALA A 297 -4.23 13.03 -8.05
N LEU A 298 -5.18 13.60 -7.30
CA LEU A 298 -6.06 14.65 -7.80
C LEU A 298 -5.28 15.89 -8.21
N SER A 299 -4.23 16.27 -7.49
CA SER A 299 -3.39 17.41 -7.85
C SER A 299 -2.76 17.25 -9.25
N VAL A 300 -2.33 16.01 -9.58
CA VAL A 300 -1.79 15.69 -10.90
C VAL A 300 -2.88 15.73 -11.97
N ILE A 301 -4.03 15.09 -11.70
CA ILE A 301 -5.16 15.04 -12.64
C ILE A 301 -5.65 16.47 -12.98
N ILE A 302 -5.84 17.30 -11.95
CA ILE A 302 -6.28 18.69 -12.09
C ILE A 302 -5.23 19.49 -12.86
N GLN A 303 -3.95 19.38 -12.47
CA GLN A 303 -2.85 20.09 -13.15
C GLN A 303 -2.79 19.75 -14.63
N VAL A 304 -2.77 18.48 -14.97
CA VAL A 304 -2.67 18.01 -16.36
C VAL A 304 -3.93 18.40 -17.16
N GLY A 305 -5.12 18.22 -16.58
CA GLY A 305 -6.38 18.57 -17.23
C GLY A 305 -6.48 20.08 -17.53
N TYR A 306 -6.12 20.92 -16.56
CA TYR A 306 -6.15 22.36 -16.71
C TYR A 306 -5.07 22.85 -17.69
N TYR A 307 -3.83 22.33 -17.58
CA TYR A 307 -2.74 22.70 -18.47
C TYR A 307 -3.04 22.38 -19.94
N LYS A 308 -3.63 21.20 -20.21
CA LYS A 308 -4.01 20.82 -21.58
C LYS A 308 -5.07 21.75 -22.18
N ARG A 309 -5.91 22.39 -21.35
CA ARG A 309 -6.97 23.30 -21.83
C ARG A 309 -6.54 24.75 -21.92
N THR A 310 -5.67 25.20 -21.02
CA THR A 310 -5.39 26.63 -20.84
C THR A 310 -3.93 27.01 -21.08
N GLY A 311 -3.00 26.03 -21.17
CA GLY A 311 -1.55 26.28 -21.20
C GLY A 311 -0.96 26.83 -19.89
N LYS A 312 -1.78 26.96 -18.83
CA LYS A 312 -1.38 27.54 -17.55
C LYS A 312 -1.33 26.47 -16.46
N ARG A 313 -0.50 26.66 -15.45
CA ARG A 313 -0.39 25.78 -14.28
C ARG A 313 -1.28 26.31 -13.16
N ILE A 314 -2.00 25.41 -12.44
CA ILE A 314 -2.73 25.74 -11.18
C ILE A 314 -1.75 25.69 -10.01
N PHE A 315 -1.03 24.57 -9.90
CA PHE A 315 0.02 24.38 -8.90
C PHE A 315 1.37 24.74 -9.49
N LEU A 316 2.30 25.20 -8.66
CA LEU A 316 3.69 25.47 -9.09
C LEU A 316 4.32 24.23 -9.71
N MET A 317 4.08 23.07 -9.06
CA MET A 317 4.42 21.73 -9.55
C MET A 317 3.42 20.71 -9.01
N ALA A 318 3.19 19.61 -9.69
CA ALA A 318 2.41 18.47 -9.25
C ALA A 318 3.27 17.19 -9.34
N PRO A 319 3.10 16.23 -8.44
CA PRO A 319 2.14 16.13 -7.32
C PRO A 319 2.30 17.25 -6.26
N ILE A 320 1.31 17.36 -5.32
CA ILE A 320 1.18 18.57 -4.47
C ILE A 320 2.32 18.75 -3.48
N HIS A 321 3.05 17.71 -3.08
CA HIS A 321 4.24 17.83 -2.24
C HIS A 321 5.30 18.71 -2.91
N HIS A 322 5.53 18.61 -4.21
CA HIS A 322 6.45 19.48 -4.95
C HIS A 322 5.98 20.95 -4.99
N HIS A 323 4.67 21.21 -4.93
CA HIS A 323 4.18 22.57 -4.83
C HIS A 323 4.67 23.25 -3.53
N PHE A 324 4.69 22.51 -2.42
CA PHE A 324 5.18 23.04 -1.14
C PHE A 324 6.71 23.19 -1.10
N GLU A 325 7.46 22.29 -1.74
CA GLU A 325 8.90 22.47 -1.93
C GLU A 325 9.20 23.75 -2.74
N GLN A 326 8.47 23.98 -3.85
CA GLN A 326 8.60 25.20 -4.66
C GLN A 326 8.19 26.47 -3.90
N LYS A 327 7.38 26.35 -2.84
CA LYS A 327 7.09 27.44 -1.89
C LYS A 327 8.19 27.66 -0.84
N GLY A 328 9.26 26.88 -0.86
CA GLY A 328 10.39 27.01 0.04
C GLY A 328 10.31 26.18 1.33
N TRP A 329 9.37 25.22 1.43
CA TRP A 329 9.37 24.29 2.55
C TRP A 329 10.50 23.28 2.39
N SER A 330 11.22 23.00 3.48
CA SER A 330 12.22 21.94 3.47
C SER A 330 11.54 20.56 3.33
N GLU A 331 12.21 19.62 2.67
CA GLU A 331 11.71 18.26 2.48
C GLU A 331 11.24 17.59 3.80
N PRO A 332 12.03 17.60 4.90
CA PRO A 332 11.56 17.03 6.16
C PRO A 332 10.29 17.71 6.70
N THR A 333 10.12 19.00 6.45
CA THR A 333 8.92 19.74 6.88
C THR A 333 7.68 19.28 6.12
N VAL A 334 7.80 19.08 4.80
CA VAL A 334 6.71 18.53 3.97
C VAL A 334 6.35 17.14 4.46
N VAL A 335 7.35 16.26 4.60
CA VAL A 335 7.19 14.86 4.99
C VAL A 335 6.47 14.73 6.34
N ILE A 336 6.95 15.41 7.38
CA ILE A 336 6.36 15.33 8.73
C ILE A 336 4.94 15.88 8.74
N ARG A 337 4.67 17.02 8.09
CA ARG A 337 3.32 17.59 8.01
C ARG A 337 2.36 16.67 7.28
N PHE A 338 2.79 16.00 6.24
CA PHE A 338 1.98 15.05 5.50
C PHE A 338 1.70 13.78 6.31
N TRP A 339 2.65 13.31 7.13
CA TRP A 339 2.41 12.24 8.09
C TRP A 339 1.32 12.59 9.11
N ILE A 340 1.36 13.84 9.63
CA ILE A 340 0.33 14.34 10.56
C ILE A 340 -1.04 14.37 9.87
N ILE A 341 -1.11 14.86 8.64
CA ILE A 341 -2.37 14.87 7.85
C ILE A 341 -2.86 13.45 7.63
N ALA A 342 -2.00 12.52 7.23
CA ALA A 342 -2.36 11.11 7.04
C ALA A 342 -2.89 10.48 8.34
N PHE A 343 -2.29 10.79 9.49
CA PHE A 343 -2.76 10.33 10.78
C PHE A 343 -4.15 10.87 11.13
N VAL A 344 -4.40 12.16 10.93
CA VAL A 344 -5.71 12.78 11.16
C VAL A 344 -6.77 12.17 10.24
N LEU A 345 -6.43 11.93 8.96
CA LEU A 345 -7.33 11.28 7.99
C LEU A 345 -7.62 9.82 8.37
N ALA A 346 -6.65 9.09 8.90
CA ALA A 346 -6.85 7.74 9.40
C ALA A 346 -7.82 7.73 10.60
N LEU A 347 -7.68 8.67 11.54
CA LEU A 347 -8.64 8.83 12.66
C LEU A 347 -10.03 9.20 12.15
N ALA A 348 -10.12 10.10 11.18
CA ALA A 348 -11.40 10.46 10.55
C ALA A 348 -12.06 9.24 9.88
N GLY A 349 -11.30 8.43 9.14
CA GLY A 349 -11.79 7.20 8.54
C GLY A 349 -12.25 6.17 9.58
N LEU A 350 -11.50 5.97 10.66
CA LEU A 350 -11.91 5.08 11.75
C LEU A 350 -13.16 5.58 12.47
N SER A 351 -13.36 6.90 12.60
CA SER A 351 -14.56 7.46 13.23
C SER A 351 -15.83 7.13 12.43
N THR A 352 -15.72 6.90 11.11
CA THR A 352 -16.86 6.51 10.27
C THR A 352 -17.48 5.17 10.66
N LEU A 353 -16.74 4.29 11.35
CA LEU A 353 -17.22 2.97 11.75
C LEU A 353 -18.42 3.02 12.69
N LYS A 354 -18.56 4.10 13.46
CA LYS A 354 -19.66 4.25 14.44
C LYS A 354 -20.67 5.33 14.03
N LEU A 355 -20.40 6.11 12.99
CA LEU A 355 -21.28 7.18 12.51
C LEU A 355 -22.35 6.66 11.52
N ARG A 356 -22.81 5.44 11.71
CA ARG A 356 -23.84 4.79 10.88
C ARG A 356 -25.16 4.67 11.60
#